data_0948f251070aa749ce431240ed8eb535
#
_entry.id   0948f251070aa749ce431240ed8eb535
#
_cell.length_a   1.000
_cell.length_b   1.000
_cell.length_c   1.000
_cell.angle_alpha   90.00
_cell.angle_beta   90.00
_cell.angle_gamma   90.00
#
_symmetry.space_group_name_H-M   'P 1'
#
loop_
_entity.id
_entity.type
_entity.pdbx_description
1 polymer ?
#
loop_
_entity_poly.entity_id
_entity_poly.type
_entity_poly.pdbx_seq_one_letter_code
_entity_poly.pdbx_strand_id
1 'polypeptide(L)'
;EACLVGSEMCIRDSVDDPTVVQTEPRAMVEVTKVASVTDSNSNGKNDTGDLIVYTITVANTGSVTLSGITLNDTLTDGSGGGLNLTSGPTFTSNTGGSAQNVLVAGESSTYTASYTITQAAANTGSVNNTLQVTASTPGNTNDVTDVSDDGDDTDGNTTNDPTIVITSSDSSIETTKTRVVIDTNSNSKTDQGDVIVYLITIKNTGNITLSNVTVTDTLTDGNGGLLSLDSGPTFTSNS
;
A
#
# COMPACT_ATOMS: atom_id res chain seq x y z
N GLU A 1 -42.91 9.26 55.94
CA GLU A 1 -42.04 8.94 54.79
C GLU A 1 -42.66 7.75 54.06
N ALA A 2 -43.32 7.99 52.94
CA ALA A 2 -43.90 6.95 52.12
C ALA A 2 -42.94 6.72 50.92
N CYS A 3 -42.24 5.57 50.94
CA CYS A 3 -41.50 5.08 49.76
C CYS A 3 -42.44 4.24 48.95
N LEU A 4 -42.74 4.63 47.71
CA LEU A 4 -43.52 3.86 46.74
C LEU A 4 -42.68 2.70 46.20
N VAL A 5 -43.21 1.50 46.31
CA VAL A 5 -42.61 0.29 45.79
C VAL A 5 -42.88 0.19 44.29
N GLY A 6 -41.87 0.39 43.48
CA GLY A 6 -41.92 0.26 42.03
C GLY A 6 -40.90 1.18 41.38
N SER A 7 -39.73 0.66 41.02
CA SER A 7 -38.64 1.16 40.12
C SER A 7 -38.38 2.70 40.09
N GLU A 8 -38.60 3.43 41.21
CA GLU A 8 -38.19 4.83 41.33
C GLU A 8 -37.09 4.96 42.37
N MET A 9 -36.01 5.57 41.92
CA MET A 9 -34.85 5.89 42.75
C MET A 9 -35.25 6.92 43.79
N CYS A 10 -35.33 6.55 45.08
CA CYS A 10 -35.54 7.50 46.18
C CYS A 10 -34.28 8.37 46.32
N ILE A 11 -34.36 9.58 45.83
CA ILE A 11 -33.36 10.61 46.09
C ILE A 11 -33.59 11.12 47.51
N ARG A 12 -32.77 10.77 48.44
CA ARG A 12 -32.69 11.45 49.75
C ARG A 12 -31.91 12.74 49.58
N ASP A 13 -32.60 13.84 49.56
CA ASP A 13 -32.01 15.18 49.64
C ASP A 13 -31.94 15.58 51.10
N SER A 14 -30.93 15.18 51.83
CA SER A 14 -30.55 15.74 53.11
C SER A 14 -29.35 16.66 52.89
N VAL A 15 -29.32 17.81 53.56
CA VAL A 15 -28.27 18.84 53.45
C VAL A 15 -26.84 18.35 53.70
N ASP A 16 -26.67 17.11 54.18
CA ASP A 16 -25.38 16.50 54.53
C ASP A 16 -25.05 15.24 53.70
N ASP A 17 -25.87 14.86 52.68
CA ASP A 17 -25.61 13.70 51.86
C ASP A 17 -25.10 14.15 50.46
N PRO A 18 -23.85 13.84 50.08
CA PRO A 18 -23.34 14.23 48.78
C PRO A 18 -24.14 13.57 47.65
N THR A 19 -24.66 14.34 46.72
CA THR A 19 -25.26 13.82 45.51
C THR A 19 -24.15 13.16 44.68
N VAL A 20 -24.11 11.84 44.68
CA VAL A 20 -23.15 11.07 43.87
C VAL A 20 -23.77 10.77 42.51
N VAL A 21 -23.28 11.41 41.50
CA VAL A 21 -23.57 11.02 40.12
C VAL A 21 -22.57 9.95 39.69
N GLN A 22 -23.02 8.73 39.55
CA GLN A 22 -22.18 7.66 39.01
C GLN A 22 -22.05 7.87 37.51
N THR A 23 -20.85 8.10 37.05
CA THR A 23 -20.53 8.08 35.61
C THR A 23 -19.97 6.71 35.27
N GLU A 24 -20.61 6.02 34.34
CA GLU A 24 -20.07 4.75 33.82
C GLU A 24 -18.82 5.05 33.01
N PRO A 25 -17.66 4.54 33.43
CA PRO A 25 -16.44 4.71 32.62
C PRO A 25 -16.54 3.93 31.34
N ARG A 26 -16.36 4.61 30.20
CA ARG A 26 -16.39 4.01 28.87
C ARG A 26 -15.01 4.08 28.24
N ALA A 27 -14.42 2.93 28.00
CA ALA A 27 -13.15 2.81 27.30
C ALA A 27 -13.40 2.56 25.81
N MET A 28 -12.88 3.45 24.96
CA MET A 28 -12.99 3.32 23.51
C MET A 28 -11.78 3.99 22.86
N VAL A 29 -11.21 3.31 21.89
CA VAL A 29 -10.23 3.83 20.96
C VAL A 29 -10.78 3.70 19.54
N GLU A 30 -10.50 4.65 18.68
CA GLU A 30 -10.84 4.63 17.25
C GLU A 30 -9.61 4.98 16.44
N VAL A 31 -9.39 4.25 15.34
CA VAL A 31 -8.20 4.40 14.51
C VAL A 31 -8.58 4.62 13.07
N THR A 32 -8.16 5.75 12.51
CA THR A 32 -8.21 6.03 11.07
C THR A 32 -6.82 5.99 10.47
N LYS A 33 -6.70 5.45 9.27
CA LYS A 33 -5.45 5.36 8.52
C LYS A 33 -5.69 5.72 7.06
N VAL A 34 -5.15 6.84 6.62
CA VAL A 34 -5.29 7.32 5.25
C VAL A 34 -3.95 7.27 4.53
N ALA A 35 -3.97 7.04 3.22
CA ALA A 35 -2.78 6.99 2.38
C ALA A 35 -2.74 8.16 1.40
N SER A 36 -1.52 8.63 1.12
CA SER A 36 -1.22 9.51 -0.01
C SER A 36 -0.03 8.95 -0.77
N VAL A 37 -0.03 9.10 -2.10
CA VAL A 37 1.09 8.63 -2.95
C VAL A 37 1.82 9.83 -3.52
N THR A 38 3.16 9.79 -3.42
CA THR A 38 4.05 10.72 -4.10
C THR A 38 4.61 10.03 -5.33
N ASP A 39 4.24 10.51 -6.52
CA ASP A 39 4.79 10.07 -7.80
C ASP A 39 6.23 10.57 -7.93
N SER A 40 7.19 9.69 -7.62
CA SER A 40 8.61 10.02 -7.51
C SER A 40 9.28 10.20 -8.88
N ASN A 41 8.73 9.57 -9.91
CA ASN A 41 9.27 9.63 -11.28
C ASN A 41 8.48 10.56 -12.21
N SER A 42 7.37 11.15 -11.71
CA SER A 42 6.51 12.11 -12.41
C SER A 42 5.91 11.54 -13.71
N ASN A 43 5.55 10.26 -13.70
CA ASN A 43 4.93 9.59 -14.86
C ASN A 43 3.39 9.54 -14.80
N GLY A 44 2.77 10.06 -13.74
CA GLY A 44 1.33 10.12 -13.53
C GLY A 44 0.70 8.79 -13.11
N LYS A 45 1.50 7.83 -12.63
CA LYS A 45 1.08 6.49 -12.22
C LYS A 45 1.55 6.21 -10.80
N ASN A 46 0.85 5.33 -10.11
CA ASN A 46 1.34 4.75 -8.86
C ASN A 46 2.09 3.46 -9.22
N ASP A 47 3.41 3.48 -9.28
CA ASP A 47 4.19 2.32 -9.68
C ASP A 47 5.52 2.19 -8.92
N THR A 48 6.40 1.36 -9.41
CA THR A 48 7.68 1.05 -8.74
C THR A 48 8.52 2.30 -8.49
N GLY A 49 8.92 2.50 -7.24
CA GLY A 49 9.74 3.62 -6.80
C GLY A 49 8.94 4.77 -6.17
N ASP A 50 7.61 4.78 -6.31
CA ASP A 50 6.76 5.79 -5.69
C ASP A 50 6.63 5.56 -4.20
N LEU A 51 6.39 6.63 -3.46
CA LEU A 51 6.31 6.62 -2.02
C LEU A 51 4.86 6.74 -1.55
N ILE A 52 4.36 5.70 -0.88
CA ILE A 52 3.12 5.75 -0.12
C ILE A 52 3.44 6.29 1.26
N VAL A 53 2.72 7.32 1.69
CA VAL A 53 2.78 7.89 3.04
C VAL A 53 1.44 7.65 3.71
N TYR A 54 1.46 6.98 4.86
CA TYR A 54 0.30 6.74 5.70
C TYR A 54 0.27 7.77 6.83
N THR A 55 -0.89 8.38 7.03
CA THR A 55 -1.22 9.17 8.21
C THR A 55 -2.19 8.38 9.06
N ILE A 56 -1.82 8.11 10.29
CA ILE A 56 -2.57 7.29 11.25
C ILE A 56 -3.02 8.20 12.39
N THR A 57 -4.32 8.22 12.66
CA THR A 57 -4.91 8.95 13.79
C THR A 57 -5.51 7.95 14.76
N VAL A 58 -5.05 7.99 16.01
CA VAL A 58 -5.55 7.19 17.12
C VAL A 58 -6.30 8.10 18.07
N ALA A 59 -7.61 7.95 18.21
CA ALA A 59 -8.48 8.80 19.01
C ALA A 59 -9.03 8.06 20.23
N ASN A 60 -8.96 8.68 21.40
CA ASN A 60 -9.70 8.22 22.58
C ASN A 60 -11.11 8.81 22.55
N THR A 61 -12.07 8.04 22.03
CA THR A 61 -13.49 8.41 21.96
C THR A 61 -14.27 8.03 23.23
N GLY A 62 -13.58 7.46 24.20
CA GLY A 62 -14.12 7.09 25.50
C GLY A 62 -14.07 8.22 26.53
N SER A 63 -14.40 7.88 27.78
CA SER A 63 -14.40 8.80 28.93
C SER A 63 -13.26 8.58 29.92
N VAL A 64 -12.42 7.56 29.70
CA VAL A 64 -11.27 7.23 30.55
C VAL A 64 -9.96 7.44 29.81
N THR A 65 -8.91 7.77 30.56
CA THR A 65 -7.56 7.90 29.96
C THR A 65 -7.07 6.54 29.49
N LEU A 66 -6.54 6.49 28.28
CA LEU A 66 -5.85 5.33 27.72
C LEU A 66 -4.34 5.51 27.82
N SER A 67 -3.63 4.43 28.10
CA SER A 67 -2.17 4.38 28.20
C SER A 67 -1.60 3.14 27.56
N GLY A 68 -0.28 3.07 27.39
CA GLY A 68 0.39 1.90 26.81
C GLY A 68 -0.03 1.64 25.36
N ILE A 69 -0.32 2.70 24.59
CA ILE A 69 -0.76 2.59 23.19
C ILE A 69 0.34 1.93 22.36
N THR A 70 0.00 0.83 21.71
CA THR A 70 0.86 0.09 20.79
C THR A 70 0.20 -0.05 19.42
N LEU A 71 0.99 0.04 18.36
CA LEU A 71 0.56 -0.05 16.98
C LEU A 71 1.18 -1.30 16.34
N ASN A 72 0.36 -2.15 15.78
CA ASN A 72 0.77 -3.33 15.01
C ASN A 72 0.30 -3.17 13.56
N ASP A 73 1.23 -2.86 12.66
CA ASP A 73 0.97 -2.59 11.25
C ASP A 73 1.17 -3.86 10.42
N THR A 74 0.24 -4.16 9.53
CA THR A 74 0.30 -5.29 8.61
C THR A 74 0.15 -4.78 7.19
N LEU A 75 1.23 -4.89 6.40
CA LEU A 75 1.29 -4.47 5.01
C LEU A 75 1.38 -5.69 4.09
N THR A 76 0.54 -5.73 3.06
CA THR A 76 0.53 -6.82 2.07
C THR A 76 0.40 -6.28 0.65
N ASP A 77 0.86 -7.05 -0.32
CA ASP A 77 0.57 -6.80 -1.73
C ASP A 77 -0.83 -7.29 -2.12
N GLY A 78 -1.26 -7.02 -3.35
CA GLY A 78 -2.57 -7.41 -3.88
C GLY A 78 -2.83 -8.92 -3.93
N SER A 79 -1.80 -9.75 -3.79
CA SER A 79 -1.89 -11.21 -3.70
C SER A 79 -1.89 -11.72 -2.25
N GLY A 80 -1.79 -10.83 -1.25
CA GLY A 80 -1.68 -11.17 0.17
C GLY A 80 -0.26 -11.50 0.63
N GLY A 81 0.75 -11.29 -0.21
CA GLY A 81 2.16 -11.43 0.17
C GLY A 81 2.58 -10.35 1.15
N GLY A 82 3.23 -10.74 2.27
CA GLY A 82 3.69 -9.81 3.31
C GLY A 82 4.74 -8.83 2.78
N LEU A 83 4.57 -7.55 3.09
CA LEU A 83 5.49 -6.46 2.78
C LEU A 83 6.00 -5.83 4.09
N ASN A 84 7.10 -5.08 4.00
CA ASN A 84 7.66 -4.35 5.13
C ASN A 84 7.60 -2.86 4.86
N LEU A 85 7.14 -2.07 5.81
CA LEU A 85 7.21 -0.61 5.74
C LEU A 85 8.65 -0.14 5.48
N THR A 86 8.81 0.93 4.71
CA THR A 86 10.08 1.63 4.55
C THR A 86 10.45 2.36 5.83
N SER A 87 9.44 2.95 6.51
CA SER A 87 9.62 3.57 7.83
C SER A 87 8.32 3.64 8.63
N GLY A 88 8.43 3.77 9.95
CA GLY A 88 7.33 3.96 10.89
C GLY A 88 6.66 2.66 11.33
N PRO A 89 5.48 2.73 12.00
CA PRO A 89 4.79 3.95 12.45
C PRO A 89 5.61 4.79 13.45
N THR A 90 5.69 6.10 13.21
CA THR A 90 6.43 7.05 14.06
C THR A 90 5.47 8.11 14.60
N PHE A 91 5.50 8.33 15.92
CA PHE A 91 4.70 9.36 16.57
C PHE A 91 5.05 10.76 16.03
N THR A 92 4.03 11.56 15.77
CA THR A 92 4.18 12.92 15.25
C THR A 92 3.67 13.98 16.23
N SER A 93 2.45 13.81 16.78
CA SER A 93 1.84 14.79 17.68
C SER A 93 0.64 14.24 18.43
N ASN A 94 0.26 14.93 19.52
CA ASN A 94 -1.02 14.80 20.24
C ASN A 94 -1.81 16.10 20.15
N THR A 95 -3.13 16.03 20.16
CA THR A 95 -4.00 17.22 20.17
C THR A 95 -4.08 17.92 21.52
N GLY A 96 -4.00 17.18 22.63
CA GLY A 96 -4.12 17.70 24.00
C GLY A 96 -2.80 17.88 24.76
N GLY A 97 -1.69 17.42 24.16
CA GLY A 97 -0.35 17.57 24.75
C GLY A 97 0.01 16.51 25.81
N SER A 98 -0.72 15.40 25.88
CA SER A 98 -0.33 14.22 26.70
C SER A 98 1.03 13.67 26.23
N ALA A 99 1.69 12.91 27.10
CA ALA A 99 2.90 12.19 26.71
C ALA A 99 2.60 11.16 25.62
N GLN A 100 3.60 10.82 24.80
CA GLN A 100 3.49 9.74 23.82
C GLN A 100 2.95 8.48 24.49
N ASN A 101 2.07 7.75 23.81
CA ASN A 101 1.38 6.54 24.27
C ASN A 101 0.39 6.74 25.43
N VAL A 102 -0.06 7.99 25.65
CA VAL A 102 -1.14 8.34 26.59
C VAL A 102 -2.14 9.23 25.88
N LEU A 103 -3.44 8.93 26.01
CA LEU A 103 -4.52 9.75 25.50
C LEU A 103 -5.57 9.98 26.59
N VAL A 104 -5.76 11.22 27.01
CA VAL A 104 -6.91 11.57 27.85
C VAL A 104 -8.20 11.54 27.02
N ALA A 105 -9.36 11.54 27.66
CA ALA A 105 -10.65 11.52 26.99
C ALA A 105 -10.77 12.66 25.95
N GLY A 106 -11.14 12.33 24.70
CA GLY A 106 -11.29 13.25 23.59
C GLY A 106 -9.98 13.67 22.89
N GLU A 107 -8.84 13.14 23.31
CA GLU A 107 -7.54 13.43 22.71
C GLU A 107 -7.22 12.44 21.56
N SER A 108 -6.44 12.89 20.57
CA SER A 108 -5.96 12.07 19.48
C SER A 108 -4.44 12.20 19.31
N SER A 109 -3.80 11.10 18.93
CA SER A 109 -2.40 11.04 18.51
C SER A 109 -2.30 10.79 17.02
N THR A 110 -1.34 11.43 16.37
CA THR A 110 -1.00 11.24 14.96
C THR A 110 0.34 10.52 14.84
N TYR A 111 0.38 9.52 13.96
CA TYR A 111 1.59 8.80 13.57
C TYR A 111 1.73 8.82 12.05
N THR A 112 2.96 8.65 11.57
CA THR A 112 3.25 8.51 10.14
C THR A 112 4.02 7.23 9.87
N ALA A 113 3.72 6.59 8.74
CA ALA A 113 4.47 5.45 8.21
C ALA A 113 4.64 5.61 6.71
N SER A 114 5.58 4.91 6.10
CA SER A 114 5.76 4.97 4.65
C SER A 114 6.19 3.63 4.06
N TYR A 115 5.87 3.46 2.78
CA TYR A 115 6.27 2.33 1.97
C TYR A 115 6.67 2.79 0.57
N THR A 116 7.85 2.39 0.09
CA THR A 116 8.24 2.60 -1.30
C THR A 116 7.76 1.41 -2.12
N ILE A 117 6.95 1.66 -3.15
CA ILE A 117 6.38 0.61 -3.99
C ILE A 117 7.50 -0.18 -4.67
N THR A 118 7.55 -1.47 -4.40
CA THR A 118 8.49 -2.39 -5.07
C THR A 118 7.90 -2.92 -6.37
N GLN A 119 8.75 -3.40 -7.28
CA GLN A 119 8.29 -4.06 -8.51
C GLN A 119 7.38 -5.26 -8.22
N ALA A 120 7.68 -6.02 -7.16
CA ALA A 120 6.83 -7.14 -6.75
C ALA A 120 5.43 -6.69 -6.36
N ALA A 121 5.30 -5.62 -5.57
CA ALA A 121 4.00 -5.06 -5.20
C ALA A 121 3.26 -4.46 -6.41
N ALA A 122 3.97 -3.72 -7.29
CA ALA A 122 3.38 -3.17 -8.51
C ALA A 122 2.81 -4.27 -9.43
N ASN A 123 3.47 -5.43 -9.52
CA ASN A 123 3.01 -6.56 -10.32
C ASN A 123 1.69 -7.16 -9.84
N THR A 124 1.29 -6.94 -8.58
CA THR A 124 0.06 -7.49 -7.99
C THR A 124 -1.13 -6.55 -8.05
N GLY A 125 -0.93 -5.28 -8.45
CA GLY A 125 -1.96 -4.30 -8.71
C GLY A 125 -2.44 -3.50 -7.49
N SER A 126 -2.00 -3.82 -6.26
CA SER A 126 -2.30 -3.03 -5.07
C SER A 126 -1.33 -3.24 -3.92
N VAL A 127 -1.36 -2.29 -2.98
CA VAL A 127 -0.74 -2.39 -1.64
C VAL A 127 -1.84 -2.17 -0.62
N ASN A 128 -2.04 -3.13 0.28
CA ASN A 128 -3.08 -3.13 1.29
C ASN A 128 -2.43 -2.99 2.67
N ASN A 129 -2.95 -2.10 3.49
CA ASN A 129 -2.39 -1.84 4.83
C ASN A 129 -3.48 -1.79 5.89
N THR A 130 -3.35 -2.63 6.92
CA THR A 130 -4.22 -2.69 8.10
C THR A 130 -3.39 -2.45 9.34
N LEU A 131 -3.90 -1.66 10.28
CA LEU A 131 -3.22 -1.38 11.54
C LEU A 131 -4.14 -1.75 12.71
N GLN A 132 -3.62 -2.49 13.67
CA GLN A 132 -4.29 -2.75 14.94
C GLN A 132 -3.65 -1.89 16.03
N VAL A 133 -4.49 -1.18 16.78
CA VAL A 133 -4.09 -0.47 18.00
C VAL A 133 -4.56 -1.25 19.22
N THR A 134 -3.70 -1.27 20.25
CA THR A 134 -4.02 -1.80 21.58
C THR A 134 -3.68 -0.75 22.63
N ALA A 135 -4.54 -0.54 23.61
CA ALA A 135 -4.37 0.40 24.68
C ALA A 135 -4.84 -0.21 26.02
N SER A 136 -4.53 0.45 27.12
CA SER A 136 -4.86 0.02 28.47
C SER A 136 -5.64 1.09 29.22
N THR A 137 -6.71 0.68 29.92
CA THR A 137 -7.39 1.52 30.90
C THR A 137 -6.66 1.52 32.24
N PRO A 138 -6.95 2.48 33.14
CA PRO A 138 -6.35 2.48 34.49
C PRO A 138 -6.59 1.18 35.25
N GLY A 139 -5.50 0.52 35.63
CA GLY A 139 -5.53 -0.75 36.39
C GLY A 139 -5.64 -2.02 35.53
N ASN A 140 -5.80 -1.92 34.21
CA ASN A 140 -5.83 -3.05 33.30
C ASN A 140 -4.68 -2.97 32.30
N THR A 141 -4.53 -4.01 31.47
CA THR A 141 -3.49 -4.08 30.45
C THR A 141 -4.08 -4.60 29.15
N ASN A 142 -3.89 -3.86 28.04
CA ASN A 142 -4.29 -4.24 26.67
C ASN A 142 -5.77 -4.65 26.57
N ASP A 143 -6.64 -3.93 27.29
CA ASP A 143 -8.07 -4.22 27.39
C ASP A 143 -8.94 -3.44 26.39
N VAL A 144 -8.34 -2.53 25.61
CA VAL A 144 -9.00 -1.75 24.57
C VAL A 144 -8.26 -1.93 23.26
N THR A 145 -8.97 -2.31 22.19
CA THR A 145 -8.37 -2.54 20.87
C THR A 145 -9.27 -1.99 19.78
N ASP A 146 -8.65 -1.60 18.68
CA ASP A 146 -9.34 -1.22 17.44
C ASP A 146 -8.48 -1.55 16.22
N VAL A 147 -9.13 -1.73 15.06
CA VAL A 147 -8.48 -1.94 13.76
C VAL A 147 -8.77 -0.74 12.89
N SER A 148 -7.77 -0.27 12.15
CA SER A 148 -7.89 0.94 11.36
C SER A 148 -8.98 0.86 10.29
N ASP A 149 -9.67 1.97 10.15
CA ASP A 149 -10.57 2.33 9.07
C ASP A 149 -9.84 3.24 8.08
N ASP A 150 -10.13 3.20 6.78
CA ASP A 150 -9.46 4.02 5.77
C ASP A 150 -10.01 5.46 5.68
N GLY A 151 -11.13 5.72 6.37
CA GLY A 151 -11.79 7.02 6.44
C GLY A 151 -12.65 7.33 5.22
N ASP A 152 -12.98 6.34 4.38
CA ASP A 152 -13.86 6.46 3.22
C ASP A 152 -15.10 5.57 3.33
N ASP A 153 -16.15 6.08 3.96
CA ASP A 153 -17.45 5.39 4.09
C ASP A 153 -18.20 5.25 2.76
N THR A 154 -17.72 5.82 1.66
CA THR A 154 -18.42 5.84 0.37
C THR A 154 -18.28 4.55 -0.43
N ASP A 155 -17.33 3.71 -0.10
CA ASP A 155 -17.10 2.41 -0.73
C ASP A 155 -18.06 1.31 -0.22
N GLY A 156 -18.82 1.60 0.85
CA GLY A 156 -19.82 0.71 1.45
C GLY A 156 -19.31 -0.05 2.68
N ASN A 157 -18.07 0.14 3.09
CA ASN A 157 -17.54 -0.23 4.39
C ASN A 157 -17.44 1.01 5.29
N THR A 158 -17.76 0.92 6.54
CA THR A 158 -17.81 2.05 7.48
C THR A 158 -17.00 1.78 8.75
N THR A 159 -16.35 0.63 8.82
CA THR A 159 -15.58 0.22 10.02
C THR A 159 -14.54 -0.82 9.67
N ASN A 160 -13.33 -0.64 10.21
CA ASN A 160 -12.27 -1.66 10.22
C ASN A 160 -11.83 -2.16 8.83
N ASP A 161 -11.74 -1.29 7.85
CA ASP A 161 -11.30 -1.70 6.53
C ASP A 161 -9.84 -1.33 6.22
N PRO A 162 -9.19 -2.09 5.33
CA PRO A 162 -7.81 -1.83 4.99
C PRO A 162 -7.67 -0.60 4.10
N THR A 163 -6.65 0.22 4.35
CA THR A 163 -6.24 1.29 3.46
C THR A 163 -5.59 0.69 2.21
N ILE A 164 -6.26 0.80 1.05
CA ILE A 164 -5.82 0.21 -0.21
C ILE A 164 -5.26 1.29 -1.14
N VAL A 165 -4.04 1.09 -1.62
CA VAL A 165 -3.45 1.87 -2.71
C VAL A 165 -3.39 1.01 -3.96
N ILE A 166 -4.16 1.38 -4.98
CA ILE A 166 -4.10 0.72 -6.29
C ILE A 166 -2.82 1.13 -7.01
N THR A 167 -2.07 0.14 -7.49
CA THR A 167 -0.89 0.35 -8.32
C THR A 167 -1.23 0.12 -9.79
N SER A 168 -0.62 0.92 -10.66
CA SER A 168 -0.75 0.75 -12.11
C SER A 168 -0.04 -0.53 -12.55
N SER A 169 -0.70 -1.33 -13.39
CA SER A 169 -0.18 -2.59 -13.91
C SER A 169 -0.28 -2.63 -15.45
N ASP A 170 0.50 -1.79 -16.12
CA ASP A 170 0.50 -1.70 -17.58
C ASP A 170 1.56 -2.63 -18.16
N SER A 171 1.13 -3.57 -19.00
CA SER A 171 2.03 -4.41 -19.81
C SER A 171 2.23 -3.81 -21.18
N SER A 172 3.47 -3.62 -21.60
CA SER A 172 3.79 -3.12 -22.94
C SER A 172 5.16 -3.61 -23.37
N ILE A 173 5.30 -3.92 -24.66
CA ILE A 173 6.54 -4.39 -25.27
C ILE A 173 6.78 -3.66 -26.57
N GLU A 174 8.01 -3.24 -26.81
CA GLU A 174 8.46 -2.66 -28.04
C GLU A 174 9.56 -3.53 -28.65
N THR A 175 9.49 -3.76 -29.95
CA THR A 175 10.50 -4.54 -30.70
C THR A 175 11.05 -3.73 -31.84
N THR A 176 12.36 -3.62 -31.91
CA THR A 176 13.06 -3.03 -33.07
C THR A 176 13.94 -4.08 -33.75
N LYS A 177 14.00 -4.07 -35.09
CA LYS A 177 14.85 -4.94 -35.87
C LYS A 177 15.68 -4.09 -36.84
N THR A 178 16.99 -4.18 -36.70
CA THR A 178 17.95 -3.52 -37.57
C THR A 178 18.79 -4.56 -38.34
N ARG A 179 19.45 -4.17 -39.42
CA ARG A 179 20.30 -5.05 -40.20
C ARG A 179 21.66 -4.44 -40.50
N VAL A 180 22.65 -5.29 -40.63
CA VAL A 180 23.96 -4.97 -41.21
C VAL A 180 24.25 -6.00 -42.29
N VAL A 181 24.79 -5.55 -43.42
CA VAL A 181 25.29 -6.45 -44.49
C VAL A 181 26.80 -6.52 -44.38
N ILE A 182 27.31 -7.73 -44.37
CA ILE A 182 28.75 -8.02 -44.41
C ILE A 182 29.08 -8.43 -45.83
N ASP A 183 29.78 -7.57 -46.59
CA ASP A 183 30.29 -7.81 -47.94
C ASP A 183 31.48 -8.78 -47.82
N THR A 184 31.24 -10.08 -48.06
CA THR A 184 32.20 -11.15 -47.88
C THR A 184 33.22 -11.24 -49.02
N ASN A 185 32.85 -10.76 -50.22
CA ASN A 185 33.72 -10.78 -51.40
C ASN A 185 34.40 -9.42 -51.67
N SER A 186 34.12 -8.38 -50.84
CA SER A 186 34.72 -7.04 -50.89
C SER A 186 34.53 -6.33 -52.26
N ASN A 187 33.38 -6.56 -52.93
CA ASN A 187 33.10 -5.95 -54.21
C ASN A 187 32.23 -4.66 -54.10
N SER A 188 31.93 -4.23 -52.86
CA SER A 188 31.12 -3.06 -52.53
C SER A 188 29.64 -3.13 -53.03
N LYS A 189 29.13 -4.33 -53.24
CA LYS A 189 27.74 -4.59 -53.62
C LYS A 189 27.11 -5.55 -52.62
N THR A 190 25.80 -5.52 -52.53
CA THR A 190 25.04 -6.54 -51.78
C THR A 190 24.57 -7.59 -52.79
N ASP A 191 25.20 -8.74 -52.81
CA ASP A 191 24.93 -9.80 -53.76
C ASP A 191 25.07 -11.22 -53.16
N GLN A 192 25.08 -12.22 -54.01
CA GLN A 192 25.14 -13.61 -53.60
C GLN A 192 26.44 -13.90 -52.84
N GLY A 193 26.32 -14.49 -51.67
CA GLY A 193 27.42 -14.84 -50.77
C GLY A 193 27.63 -13.86 -49.61
N ASP A 194 27.02 -12.69 -49.66
CA ASP A 194 27.05 -11.75 -48.53
C ASP A 194 26.20 -12.22 -47.38
N VAL A 195 26.58 -11.80 -46.18
CA VAL A 195 25.87 -12.17 -44.94
C VAL A 195 25.05 -10.97 -44.45
N ILE A 196 23.78 -11.20 -44.18
CA ILE A 196 22.90 -10.22 -43.55
C ILE A 196 22.76 -10.61 -42.09
N VAL A 197 23.21 -9.71 -41.21
CA VAL A 197 23.07 -9.89 -39.75
C VAL A 197 21.95 -8.99 -39.24
N TYR A 198 20.99 -9.56 -38.54
CA TYR A 198 19.90 -8.82 -37.92
C TYR A 198 20.17 -8.67 -36.41
N LEU A 199 19.95 -7.46 -35.89
CA LEU A 199 19.87 -7.19 -34.47
C LEU A 199 18.41 -6.95 -34.09
N ILE A 200 17.87 -7.76 -33.21
CA ILE A 200 16.51 -7.62 -32.67
C ILE A 200 16.65 -7.17 -31.21
N THR A 201 16.07 -6.01 -30.90
CA THR A 201 16.00 -5.47 -29.55
C THR A 201 14.56 -5.49 -29.10
N ILE A 202 14.33 -6.08 -27.91
CA ILE A 202 13.03 -6.16 -27.27
C ILE A 202 13.12 -5.35 -25.99
N LYS A 203 12.22 -4.40 -25.81
CA LYS A 203 12.16 -3.52 -24.65
C LYS A 203 10.81 -3.67 -23.97
N ASN A 204 10.81 -3.90 -22.64
CA ASN A 204 9.63 -3.71 -21.82
C ASN A 204 9.39 -2.20 -21.66
N THR A 205 8.31 -1.70 -22.21
CA THR A 205 7.89 -0.28 -22.12
C THR A 205 6.73 -0.07 -21.14
N GLY A 206 6.26 -1.16 -20.52
CA GLY A 206 5.30 -1.12 -19.43
C GLY A 206 5.97 -0.93 -18.06
N ASN A 207 5.17 -0.98 -16.99
CA ASN A 207 5.63 -0.82 -15.61
C ASN A 207 5.56 -2.11 -14.79
N ILE A 208 5.17 -3.24 -15.39
CA ILE A 208 5.18 -4.55 -14.75
C ILE A 208 6.20 -5.49 -15.41
N THR A 209 6.63 -6.50 -14.67
CA THR A 209 7.55 -7.52 -15.18
C THR A 209 6.89 -8.37 -16.26
N LEU A 210 7.56 -8.52 -17.41
CA LEU A 210 7.15 -9.45 -18.44
C LEU A 210 7.92 -10.78 -18.29
N SER A 211 7.21 -11.89 -18.37
CA SER A 211 7.78 -13.24 -18.37
C SER A 211 7.43 -13.98 -19.65
N ASN A 212 8.17 -15.06 -19.96
CA ASN A 212 7.95 -15.93 -21.12
C ASN A 212 7.97 -15.16 -22.45
N VAL A 213 8.85 -14.17 -22.58
CA VAL A 213 9.01 -13.41 -23.82
C VAL A 213 9.60 -14.33 -24.89
N THR A 214 8.86 -14.50 -25.98
CA THR A 214 9.26 -15.33 -27.13
C THR A 214 9.48 -14.48 -28.38
N VAL A 215 10.43 -14.86 -29.22
CA VAL A 215 10.75 -14.18 -30.48
C VAL A 215 10.45 -15.11 -31.63
N THR A 216 9.58 -14.68 -32.56
CA THR A 216 9.36 -15.36 -33.85
C THR A 216 9.82 -14.46 -34.96
N ASP A 217 10.73 -14.94 -35.79
CA ASP A 217 11.25 -14.20 -36.96
C ASP A 217 10.82 -14.87 -38.26
N THR A 218 10.35 -14.08 -39.20
CA THR A 218 9.96 -14.55 -40.53
C THR A 218 10.79 -13.79 -41.57
N LEU A 219 11.53 -14.52 -42.38
CA LEU A 219 12.28 -13.98 -43.48
C LEU A 219 11.59 -14.35 -44.82
N THR A 220 11.45 -13.37 -45.71
CA THR A 220 10.87 -13.58 -47.07
C THR A 220 11.74 -12.93 -48.11
N ASP A 221 11.68 -13.48 -49.35
CA ASP A 221 12.23 -12.84 -50.50
C ASP A 221 11.35 -11.67 -51.03
N GLY A 222 11.78 -10.97 -52.06
CA GLY A 222 11.07 -9.84 -52.64
C GLY A 222 9.70 -10.18 -53.28
N ASN A 223 9.38 -11.46 -53.45
CA ASN A 223 8.11 -11.96 -53.96
C ASN A 223 7.20 -12.56 -52.90
N GLY A 224 7.64 -12.51 -51.61
CA GLY A 224 6.92 -13.08 -50.47
C GLY A 224 7.17 -14.57 -50.22
N GLY A 225 8.09 -15.19 -50.94
CA GLY A 225 8.52 -16.57 -50.69
C GLY A 225 9.29 -16.70 -49.37
N LEU A 226 8.94 -17.72 -48.57
CA LEU A 226 9.59 -17.96 -47.27
C LEU A 226 11.07 -18.35 -47.48
N LEU A 227 11.94 -17.73 -46.70
CA LEU A 227 13.36 -18.04 -46.62
C LEU A 227 13.69 -18.55 -45.23
N SER A 228 14.74 -19.36 -45.11
CA SER A 228 15.27 -19.84 -43.85
C SER A 228 16.44 -18.99 -43.38
N LEU A 229 16.49 -18.69 -42.09
CA LEU A 229 17.69 -18.15 -41.48
C LEU A 229 18.77 -19.24 -41.39
N ASP A 230 20.04 -18.88 -41.63
CA ASP A 230 21.17 -19.79 -41.42
C ASP A 230 21.37 -20.11 -39.93
N SER A 231 21.03 -19.16 -39.05
CA SER A 231 21.10 -19.31 -37.62
C SER A 231 20.19 -18.31 -36.86
N GLY A 232 19.83 -18.64 -35.62
CA GLY A 232 19.10 -17.76 -34.70
C GLY A 232 17.58 -17.71 -34.92
N PRO A 233 16.86 -16.78 -34.26
CA PRO A 233 17.37 -15.78 -33.31
C PRO A 233 18.03 -16.40 -32.07
N THR A 234 19.17 -15.88 -31.64
CA THR A 234 19.86 -16.28 -30.43
C THR A 234 19.95 -15.12 -29.45
N PHE A 235 19.71 -15.39 -28.17
CA PHE A 235 19.84 -14.38 -27.11
C PHE A 235 21.33 -14.00 -26.95
N THR A 236 21.61 -12.70 -26.86
CA THR A 236 22.98 -12.18 -26.69
C THR A 236 23.19 -11.55 -25.31
N SER A 237 22.27 -10.68 -24.88
CA SER A 237 22.41 -9.99 -23.58
C SER A 237 21.12 -9.31 -23.15
N ASN A 238 21.00 -9.04 -21.84
CA ASN A 238 20.11 -8.04 -21.28
C ASN A 238 20.90 -6.75 -21.00
N SER A 239 20.20 -5.62 -21.11
CA SER A 239 20.73 -4.28 -20.74
C SER A 239 20.16 -3.83 -19.41
#